data_a5ce7ad53c622f8720911090bbbc0f2b
#
_entry.id   a5ce7ad53c622f8720911090bbbc0f2b
#
_cell.length_a   1.000
_cell.length_b   1.000
_cell.length_c   1.000
_cell.angle_alpha   90.00
_cell.angle_beta   90.00
_cell.angle_gamma   90.00
#
_symmetry.space_group_name_H-M   'P 1'
#
loop_
_entity.id
_entity.type
_entity.pdbx_description
1 polymer ?
#
loop_
_entity_poly.entity_id
_entity_poly.type
_entity_poly.pdbx_seq_one_letter_code
_entity_poly.pdbx_strand_id
1 'polypeptide(L)'
;MTTQHPPRKPLESREDIILLVNSFYDKVRNDGFIGPIFTDVAKVNWDEHLPKLQNFWSDLLLGEDTYRGHPFPPHMRLNLKPAHFEQWLRLFVETVDEYFVGLKAEEAKARALRIARNFMINLNLLD
;
A
#
# COMPACT_ATOMS: atom_id res chain seq x y z
N MET A 1 10.05 9.11 28.40
CA MET A 1 10.58 9.80 27.23
C MET A 1 9.73 9.50 26.00
N THR A 2 9.32 10.53 25.34
CA THR A 2 8.46 10.36 24.18
C THR A 2 9.28 10.12 22.93
N THR A 3 8.85 9.14 22.12
CA THR A 3 9.40 8.97 20.79
C THR A 3 8.97 10.15 19.95
N GLN A 4 9.92 10.84 19.36
CA GLN A 4 9.60 11.97 18.52
C GLN A 4 9.50 11.51 17.07
N HIS A 5 8.33 11.71 16.51
CA HIS A 5 8.12 11.52 15.08
C HIS A 5 8.38 12.85 14.37
N PRO A 6 8.86 12.82 13.14
CA PRO A 6 8.93 14.04 12.35
C PRO A 6 7.55 14.69 12.27
N PRO A 7 7.46 16.02 12.21
CA PRO A 7 6.17 16.67 11.99
C PRO A 7 5.53 16.12 10.70
N ARG A 8 4.23 15.86 10.76
CA ARG A 8 3.50 15.44 9.58
C ARG A 8 3.43 16.60 8.59
N LYS A 9 3.48 16.27 7.32
CA LYS A 9 3.49 17.26 6.27
C LYS A 9 2.57 16.85 5.12
N PRO A 10 2.27 17.77 4.18
CA PRO A 10 1.51 17.39 3.00
C PRO A 10 2.24 16.34 2.16
N LEU A 11 1.47 15.45 1.55
CA LEU A 11 1.99 14.47 0.60
C LEU A 11 2.00 15.13 -0.78
N GLU A 12 3.19 15.44 -1.32
CA GLU A 12 3.24 16.27 -2.51
C GLU A 12 4.34 15.94 -3.51
N SER A 13 5.30 15.08 -3.16
CA SER A 13 6.43 14.79 -4.04
C SER A 13 6.66 13.29 -4.20
N ARG A 14 7.49 12.93 -5.19
CA ARG A 14 7.86 11.53 -5.39
C ARG A 14 8.62 11.00 -4.18
N GLU A 15 9.46 11.80 -3.55
CA GLU A 15 10.16 11.40 -2.33
C GLU A 15 9.16 11.04 -1.22
N ASP A 16 8.06 11.77 -1.14
CA ASP A 16 7.00 11.47 -0.18
C ASP A 16 6.36 10.12 -0.48
N ILE A 17 6.12 9.84 -1.76
CA ILE A 17 5.57 8.55 -2.19
C ILE A 17 6.52 7.41 -1.83
N ILE A 18 7.81 7.60 -2.08
CA ILE A 18 8.82 6.59 -1.75
C ILE A 18 8.83 6.32 -0.24
N LEU A 19 8.80 7.37 0.57
CA LEU A 19 8.73 7.21 2.02
C LEU A 19 7.48 6.44 2.43
N LEU A 20 6.32 6.82 1.89
CA LEU A 20 5.06 6.16 2.19
C LEU A 20 5.09 4.68 1.84
N VAL A 21 5.49 4.37 0.60
CA VAL A 21 5.49 2.99 0.11
C VAL A 21 6.47 2.14 0.90
N ASN A 22 7.69 2.63 1.10
CA ASN A 22 8.72 1.87 1.80
C ASN A 22 8.35 1.64 3.25
N SER A 23 7.83 2.66 3.93
CA SER A 23 7.42 2.55 5.34
C SER A 23 6.23 1.60 5.49
N PHE A 24 5.27 1.68 4.56
CA PHE A 24 4.11 0.81 4.56
C PHE A 24 4.52 -0.66 4.39
N TYR A 25 5.32 -0.96 3.37
CA TYR A 25 5.70 -2.35 3.12
C TYR A 25 6.69 -2.88 4.14
N ASP A 26 7.42 -2.01 4.82
CA ASP A 26 8.22 -2.42 5.97
C ASP A 26 7.29 -2.97 7.07
N LYS A 27 6.17 -2.30 7.33
CA LYS A 27 5.18 -2.79 8.28
C LYS A 27 4.54 -4.09 7.79
N VAL A 28 4.21 -4.18 6.50
CA VAL A 28 3.62 -5.40 5.91
C VAL A 28 4.56 -6.59 6.09
N ARG A 29 5.85 -6.40 5.80
CA ARG A 29 6.83 -7.48 5.89
C ARG A 29 6.98 -8.00 7.31
N ASN A 30 6.79 -7.15 8.28
CA ASN A 30 6.92 -7.51 9.70
C ASN A 30 5.58 -7.88 10.33
N ASP A 31 4.49 -7.82 9.57
CA ASP A 31 3.18 -8.20 10.07
C ASP A 31 3.04 -9.72 10.06
N GLY A 32 2.63 -10.30 11.21
CA GLY A 32 2.54 -11.75 11.34
C GLY A 32 1.40 -12.38 10.55
N PHE A 33 0.41 -11.59 10.14
CA PHE A 33 -0.75 -12.11 9.42
C PHE A 33 -0.59 -12.03 7.91
N ILE A 34 -0.23 -10.83 7.37
CA ILE A 34 -0.13 -10.68 5.92
C ILE A 34 1.29 -10.76 5.38
N GLY A 35 2.31 -10.56 6.24
CA GLY A 35 3.69 -10.66 5.79
C GLY A 35 4.03 -11.97 5.10
N PRO A 36 3.64 -13.13 5.67
CA PRO A 36 3.94 -14.42 5.04
C PRO A 36 3.34 -14.59 3.65
N ILE A 37 2.24 -13.90 3.33
CA ILE A 37 1.67 -13.98 1.99
C ILE A 37 2.68 -13.48 0.96
N PHE A 38 3.37 -12.39 1.27
CA PHE A 38 4.35 -11.80 0.36
C PHE A 38 5.65 -12.60 0.34
N THR A 39 6.13 -13.04 1.49
CA THR A 39 7.44 -13.69 1.60
C THR A 39 7.38 -15.17 1.28
N ASP A 40 6.36 -15.87 1.78
CA ASP A 40 6.30 -17.34 1.71
C ASP A 40 5.45 -17.86 0.57
N VAL A 41 4.33 -17.17 0.27
CA VAL A 41 3.39 -17.61 -0.75
C VAL A 41 3.72 -16.97 -2.09
N ALA A 42 3.76 -15.64 -2.15
CA ALA A 42 4.03 -14.92 -3.39
C ALA A 42 5.52 -14.86 -3.73
N LYS A 43 6.38 -15.02 -2.73
CA LYS A 43 7.85 -14.99 -2.88
C LYS A 43 8.31 -13.72 -3.60
N VAL A 44 7.85 -12.58 -3.11
CA VAL A 44 8.10 -11.28 -3.72
C VAL A 44 9.59 -10.93 -3.62
N ASN A 45 10.16 -10.48 -4.75
CA ASN A 45 11.48 -9.89 -4.76
C ASN A 45 11.30 -8.39 -4.48
N TRP A 46 11.62 -7.98 -3.24
CA TRP A 46 11.36 -6.61 -2.81
C TRP A 46 12.18 -5.56 -3.56
N ASP A 47 13.39 -5.91 -4.00
CA ASP A 47 14.21 -4.98 -4.77
C ASP A 47 13.57 -4.61 -6.11
N GLU A 48 12.81 -5.53 -6.69
CA GLU A 48 12.07 -5.28 -7.93
C GLU A 48 10.67 -4.75 -7.68
N HIS A 49 10.05 -5.19 -6.59
CA HIS A 49 8.64 -4.92 -6.31
C HIS A 49 8.42 -3.51 -5.80
N LEU A 50 9.28 -3.03 -4.90
CA LEU A 50 9.10 -1.70 -4.31
C LEU A 50 9.12 -0.58 -5.36
N PRO A 51 10.04 -0.55 -6.33
CA PRO A 51 10.00 0.49 -7.35
C PRO A 51 8.71 0.48 -8.17
N LYS A 52 8.15 -0.71 -8.44
CA LYS A 52 6.87 -0.80 -9.16
C LYS A 52 5.73 -0.21 -8.36
N LEU A 53 5.73 -0.46 -7.05
CA LEU A 53 4.70 0.09 -6.17
C LEU A 53 4.86 1.60 -6.02
N GLN A 54 6.09 2.10 -5.96
CA GLN A 54 6.36 3.53 -5.95
C GLN A 54 5.83 4.19 -7.21
N ASN A 55 6.08 3.59 -8.37
CA ASN A 55 5.56 4.09 -9.64
C ASN A 55 4.03 4.08 -9.66
N PHE A 56 3.43 3.00 -9.21
CA PHE A 56 1.97 2.87 -9.16
C PHE A 56 1.34 3.99 -8.33
N TRP A 57 1.84 4.21 -7.12
CA TRP A 57 1.29 5.24 -6.24
C TRP A 57 1.61 6.66 -6.73
N SER A 58 2.78 6.88 -7.32
CA SER A 58 3.11 8.18 -7.93
C SER A 58 2.16 8.51 -9.06
N ASP A 59 1.87 7.54 -9.93
CA ASP A 59 0.93 7.75 -11.02
C ASP A 59 -0.45 8.10 -10.47
N LEU A 60 -0.88 7.36 -9.45
CA LEU A 60 -2.23 7.49 -8.91
C LEU A 60 -2.44 8.83 -8.20
N LEU A 61 -1.45 9.29 -7.45
CA LEU A 61 -1.58 10.47 -6.58
C LEU A 61 -0.99 11.74 -7.19
N LEU A 62 0.04 11.62 -8.01
CA LEU A 62 0.75 12.76 -8.57
C LEU A 62 0.52 12.93 -10.07
N GLY A 63 -0.21 12.00 -10.70
CA GLY A 63 -0.50 12.09 -12.13
C GLY A 63 0.68 11.78 -13.02
N GLU A 64 1.68 11.06 -12.52
CA GLU A 64 2.79 10.60 -13.35
C GLU A 64 2.37 9.39 -14.20
N ASP A 65 3.16 9.04 -15.20
CA ASP A 65 2.86 7.92 -16.08
C ASP A 65 4.09 7.00 -16.14
N THR A 66 4.41 6.40 -15.01
CA THR A 66 5.63 5.60 -14.85
C THR A 66 5.35 4.11 -14.62
N TYR A 67 4.16 3.76 -14.12
CA TYR A 67 3.84 2.37 -13.82
C TYR A 67 3.46 1.62 -15.08
N ARG A 68 4.02 0.42 -15.22
CA ARG A 68 3.66 -0.52 -16.29
C ARG A 68 3.30 -1.84 -15.64
N GLY A 69 2.13 -2.36 -15.95
CA GLY A 69 1.66 -3.62 -15.41
C GLY A 69 0.22 -3.56 -14.98
N HIS A 70 -0.24 -4.69 -14.42
CA HIS A 70 -1.61 -4.84 -13.93
C HIS A 70 -1.55 -5.46 -12.54
N PRO A 71 -1.98 -4.74 -11.49
CA PRO A 71 -1.86 -5.27 -10.14
C PRO A 71 -2.82 -6.42 -9.83
N PHE A 72 -3.99 -6.48 -10.50
CA PHE A 72 -5.01 -7.47 -10.15
C PHE A 72 -4.61 -8.91 -10.50
N PRO A 73 -4.13 -9.22 -11.73
CA PRO A 73 -3.87 -10.62 -12.10
C PRO A 73 -2.94 -11.37 -11.14
N PRO A 74 -1.84 -10.79 -10.62
CA PRO A 74 -1.02 -11.50 -9.64
C PRO A 74 -1.79 -11.87 -8.38
N HIS A 75 -2.77 -11.05 -7.96
CA HIS A 75 -3.55 -11.32 -6.75
C HIS A 75 -4.50 -12.50 -6.92
N MET A 76 -4.90 -12.81 -8.15
CA MET A 76 -5.78 -13.95 -8.42
C MET A 76 -5.17 -15.29 -8.03
N ARG A 77 -3.83 -15.36 -7.98
CA ARG A 77 -3.11 -16.59 -7.65
C ARG A 77 -2.94 -16.79 -6.16
N LEU A 78 -3.29 -15.79 -5.36
CA LEU A 78 -3.15 -15.86 -3.91
C LEU A 78 -4.50 -16.23 -3.32
N ASN A 79 -4.47 -17.09 -2.31
CA ASN A 79 -5.69 -17.49 -1.60
C ASN A 79 -6.01 -16.44 -0.54
N LEU A 80 -6.52 -15.29 -0.99
CA LEU A 80 -6.76 -14.13 -0.13
C LEU A 80 -8.18 -14.14 0.43
N LYS A 81 -8.32 -13.60 1.63
CA LYS A 81 -9.59 -13.47 2.34
C LYS A 81 -9.81 -12.00 2.67
N PRO A 82 -11.06 -11.57 2.96
CA PRO A 82 -11.32 -10.18 3.34
C PRO A 82 -10.43 -9.68 4.46
N ALA A 83 -10.14 -10.52 5.46
CA ALA A 83 -9.29 -10.13 6.59
C ALA A 83 -7.88 -9.70 6.14
N HIS A 84 -7.36 -10.29 5.05
CA HIS A 84 -6.05 -9.90 4.52
C HIS A 84 -6.09 -8.47 3.99
N PHE A 85 -7.16 -8.12 3.26
CA PHE A 85 -7.32 -6.76 2.72
C PHE A 85 -7.58 -5.74 3.82
N GLU A 86 -8.33 -6.13 4.85
CA GLU A 86 -8.58 -5.25 5.99
C GLU A 86 -7.28 -4.92 6.72
N GLN A 87 -6.41 -5.90 6.93
CA GLN A 87 -5.13 -5.68 7.59
C GLN A 87 -4.20 -4.83 6.71
N TRP A 88 -4.18 -5.10 5.40
CA TRP A 88 -3.40 -4.29 4.45
C TRP A 88 -3.84 -2.82 4.52
N LEU A 89 -5.15 -2.60 4.48
CA LEU A 89 -5.71 -1.25 4.52
C LEU A 89 -5.40 -0.54 5.83
N ARG A 90 -5.53 -1.27 6.95
CA ARG A 90 -5.24 -0.70 8.26
C ARG A 90 -3.79 -0.23 8.36
N LEU A 91 -2.87 -1.04 7.89
CA LEU A 91 -1.44 -0.69 7.92
C LEU A 91 -1.15 0.50 7.00
N PHE A 92 -1.84 0.58 5.86
CA PHE A 92 -1.66 1.69 4.93
C PHE A 92 -2.14 3.00 5.54
N VAL A 93 -3.36 3.01 6.10
CA VAL A 93 -3.93 4.19 6.75
C VAL A 93 -3.04 4.64 7.91
N GLU A 94 -2.57 3.70 8.71
CA GLU A 94 -1.66 3.98 9.82
C GLU A 94 -0.39 4.67 9.33
N THR A 95 0.17 4.20 8.23
CA THR A 95 1.40 4.77 7.67
C THR A 95 1.16 6.18 7.13
N VAL A 96 0.06 6.39 6.39
CA VAL A 96 -0.27 7.73 5.93
C VAL A 96 -0.39 8.70 7.10
N ASP A 97 -1.14 8.30 8.13
CA ASP A 97 -1.39 9.15 9.28
C ASP A 97 -0.12 9.42 10.10
N GLU A 98 0.85 8.54 10.00
CA GLU A 98 2.13 8.72 10.71
C GLU A 98 2.96 9.85 10.12
N TYR A 99 2.93 10.01 8.79
CA TYR A 99 3.84 10.91 8.09
C TYR A 99 3.17 12.11 7.41
N PHE A 100 1.88 12.00 7.08
CA PHE A 100 1.27 12.97 6.18
C PHE A 100 -0.07 13.49 6.67
N VAL A 101 -0.42 14.71 6.21
CA VAL A 101 -1.70 15.37 6.45
C VAL A 101 -2.15 16.05 5.17
N GLY A 102 -3.42 16.42 5.11
CA GLY A 102 -3.95 17.24 4.03
C GLY A 102 -4.67 16.44 2.96
N LEU A 103 -5.01 17.13 1.87
CA LEU A 103 -5.90 16.56 0.84
C LEU A 103 -5.32 15.32 0.17
N LYS A 104 -4.04 15.33 -0.19
CA LYS A 104 -3.42 14.18 -0.84
C LYS A 104 -3.31 12.99 0.11
N ALA A 105 -3.07 13.25 1.40
CA ALA A 105 -3.06 12.17 2.39
C ALA A 105 -4.44 11.51 2.48
N GLU A 106 -5.50 12.31 2.51
CA GLU A 106 -6.86 11.76 2.52
C GLU A 106 -7.19 11.06 1.22
N GLU A 107 -6.72 11.59 0.09
CA GLU A 107 -6.90 10.92 -1.20
C GLU A 107 -6.20 9.57 -1.22
N ALA A 108 -4.99 9.48 -0.68
CA ALA A 108 -4.25 8.22 -0.63
C ALA A 108 -5.03 7.16 0.14
N LYS A 109 -5.58 7.54 1.30
CA LYS A 109 -6.37 6.61 2.11
C LYS A 109 -7.65 6.17 1.37
N ALA A 110 -8.33 7.10 0.71
CA ALA A 110 -9.54 6.78 -0.06
C ALA A 110 -9.23 5.86 -1.24
N ARG A 111 -8.11 6.10 -1.92
CA ARG A 111 -7.68 5.23 -3.03
C ARG A 111 -7.35 3.82 -2.55
N ALA A 112 -6.67 3.71 -1.41
CA ALA A 112 -6.33 2.40 -0.86
C ALA A 112 -7.59 1.61 -0.50
N LEU A 113 -8.59 2.27 0.10
CA LEU A 113 -9.87 1.64 0.41
C LEU A 113 -10.54 1.13 -0.85
N ARG A 114 -10.57 1.94 -1.90
CA ARG A 114 -11.19 1.58 -3.17
C ARG A 114 -10.48 0.41 -3.82
N ILE A 115 -9.15 0.41 -3.79
CA ILE A 115 -8.34 -0.69 -4.34
C ILE A 115 -8.66 -1.99 -3.61
N ALA A 116 -8.67 -1.96 -2.28
CA ALA A 116 -8.97 -3.15 -1.47
C ALA A 116 -10.37 -3.67 -1.79
N ARG A 117 -11.36 -2.79 -1.86
CA ARG A 117 -12.74 -3.19 -2.16
C ARG A 117 -12.86 -3.77 -3.56
N ASN A 118 -12.23 -3.14 -4.55
CA ASN A 118 -12.30 -3.63 -5.93
C ASN A 118 -11.66 -5.01 -6.06
N PHE A 119 -10.54 -5.25 -5.38
CA PHE A 119 -9.92 -6.56 -5.41
C PHE A 119 -10.82 -7.60 -4.74
N MET A 120 -11.42 -7.26 -3.61
CA MET A 120 -12.33 -8.18 -2.93
C MET A 120 -13.55 -8.52 -3.79
N ILE A 121 -14.12 -7.52 -4.48
CA ILE A 121 -15.25 -7.75 -5.39
C ILE A 121 -14.83 -8.67 -6.53
N ASN A 122 -13.69 -8.38 -7.16
CA ASN A 122 -13.23 -9.15 -8.32
C ASN A 122 -12.80 -10.57 -7.94
N LEU A 123 -12.43 -10.80 -6.69
CA LEU A 123 -12.10 -12.12 -6.19
C LEU A 123 -13.30 -12.84 -5.58
N ASN A 124 -14.49 -12.24 -5.68
CA ASN A 124 -15.74 -12.80 -5.13
C ASN A 124 -15.70 -12.98 -3.61
N LEU A 125 -15.04 -12.07 -2.91
CA LEU A 125 -14.92 -12.10 -1.46
C LEU A 125 -16.00 -11.26 -0.76
N LEU A 126 -16.70 -10.43 -1.52
CA LEU A 126 -17.83 -9.64 -1.01
C LEU A 126 -19.11 -10.02 -1.75
N ASP A 127 -20.19 -10.10 -1.00
CA ASP A 127 -21.52 -10.37 -1.54
C ASP A 127 -22.12 -9.16 -2.23
#